data_0dda4baff5a988e7048a4aa1ad640252
#
_entry.id   0dda4baff5a988e7048a4aa1ad640252
#
_cell.length_a   1.000
_cell.length_b   1.000
_cell.length_c   1.000
_cell.angle_alpha   90.00
_cell.angle_beta   90.00
_cell.angle_gamma   90.00
#
_symmetry.space_group_name_H-M   'P 1'
#
loop_
_entity.id
_entity.type
_entity.pdbx_description
1 polymer ?
#
loop_
_entity_poly.entity_id
_entity_poly.type
_entity_poly.pdbx_seq_one_letter_code
_entity_poly.pdbx_strand_id
1 'polypeptide(L)'
;MKKMFLTMTMIFATMIASAQISALTTLNVEDEADGKTYNVTDNIGVGYQINESLMVGVTRNGEENYNFLGRYSLNNGIWATCIYNYAPDSEDELMDRLNVGVGYSIKVWRGLHVDPNYTMPLKEDEDGGREGSFNIGFSYKL
;
A
#
# COMPACT_ATOMS: atom_id res chain seq x y z
N MET A 1 8.99 -5.84 -31.66
CA MET A 1 8.94 -6.53 -30.37
C MET A 1 10.27 -6.55 -29.63
N LYS A 2 11.38 -6.91 -30.25
CA LYS A 2 12.71 -6.92 -29.58
C LYS A 2 13.13 -5.55 -29.02
N LYS A 3 12.85 -4.47 -29.75
CA LYS A 3 13.18 -3.10 -29.29
C LYS A 3 12.34 -2.66 -28.09
N MET A 4 11.06 -3.04 -28.08
CA MET A 4 10.14 -2.73 -26.97
C MET A 4 10.52 -3.50 -25.70
N PHE A 5 10.92 -4.77 -25.85
CA PHE A 5 11.41 -5.59 -24.76
C PHE A 5 12.71 -5.05 -24.16
N LEU A 6 13.65 -4.63 -25.03
CA LEU A 6 14.92 -4.03 -24.61
C LEU A 6 14.71 -2.70 -23.87
N THR A 7 13.79 -1.85 -24.37
CA THR A 7 13.46 -0.58 -23.73
C THR A 7 12.80 -0.81 -22.37
N MET A 8 11.92 -1.77 -22.28
CA MET A 8 11.25 -2.13 -21.01
C MET A 8 12.25 -2.70 -19.99
N THR A 9 13.19 -3.54 -20.44
CA THR A 9 14.26 -4.07 -19.58
C THR A 9 15.20 -2.97 -19.11
N MET A 10 15.55 -1.99 -19.96
CA MET A 10 16.35 -0.84 -19.57
C MET A 10 15.64 0.04 -18.53
N ILE A 11 14.34 0.29 -18.71
CA ILE A 11 13.52 1.04 -17.73
C ILE A 11 13.51 0.31 -16.40
N PHE A 12 13.30 -1.01 -16.38
CA PHE A 12 13.37 -1.81 -15.16
C PHE A 12 14.74 -1.77 -14.50
N ALA A 13 15.81 -1.88 -15.28
CA ALA A 13 17.18 -1.82 -14.76
C ALA A 13 17.52 -0.47 -14.14
N THR A 14 17.07 0.64 -14.75
CA THR A 14 17.26 1.98 -14.18
C THR A 14 16.41 2.22 -12.92
N MET A 15 15.22 1.65 -12.84
CA MET A 15 14.37 1.69 -11.64
C MET A 15 15.04 0.99 -10.45
N ILE A 16 15.64 -0.17 -10.67
CA ILE A 16 16.35 -0.92 -9.63
C ILE A 16 17.63 -0.19 -9.20
N ALA A 17 18.36 0.41 -10.14
CA ALA A 17 19.63 1.09 -9.87
C ALA A 17 19.47 2.39 -9.07
N SER A 18 18.28 2.99 -9.04
CA SER A 18 18.03 4.26 -8.35
C SER A 18 17.63 4.13 -6.86
N ALA A 19 17.60 2.91 -6.31
CA ALA A 19 17.21 2.63 -4.92
C ALA A 19 15.85 3.25 -4.51
N GLN A 20 14.91 3.32 -5.45
CA GLN A 20 13.59 3.91 -5.28
C GLN A 20 12.50 2.86 -5.01
N ILE A 21 12.89 1.62 -4.83
CA ILE A 21 11.98 0.51 -4.58
C ILE A 21 11.90 0.24 -3.08
N SER A 22 10.70 0.03 -2.60
CA SER A 22 10.42 -0.37 -1.22
C SER A 22 9.60 -1.65 -1.19
N ALA A 23 9.96 -2.55 -0.29
CA ALA A 23 9.08 -3.65 0.09
C ALA A 23 8.04 -3.13 1.09
N LEU A 24 6.78 -3.52 0.91
CA LEU A 24 5.66 -3.08 1.72
C LEU A 24 4.95 -4.28 2.32
N THR A 25 4.51 -4.15 3.56
CA THR A 25 3.61 -5.12 4.19
C THR A 25 2.74 -4.42 5.24
N THR A 26 1.64 -5.06 5.62
CA THR A 26 0.74 -4.56 6.66
C THR A 26 0.47 -5.66 7.67
N LEU A 27 0.49 -5.32 8.94
CA LEU A 27 0.13 -6.23 10.02
C LEU A 27 -1.39 -6.38 10.06
N ASN A 28 -1.88 -7.58 9.77
CA ASN A 28 -3.26 -7.96 9.98
C ASN A 28 -3.40 -8.59 11.36
N VAL A 29 -4.43 -8.17 12.09
CA VAL A 29 -4.80 -8.72 13.38
C VAL A 29 -6.19 -9.32 13.23
N GLU A 30 -6.29 -10.63 13.38
CA GLU A 30 -7.56 -11.35 13.37
C GLU A 30 -7.92 -11.80 14.77
N ASP A 31 -9.16 -11.52 15.18
CA ASP A 31 -9.71 -12.00 16.45
C ASP A 31 -10.26 -13.42 16.24
N GLU A 32 -9.59 -14.40 16.80
CA GLU A 32 -10.05 -15.78 16.82
C GLU A 32 -10.65 -16.15 18.19
N ALA A 33 -11.41 -17.23 18.25
CA ALA A 33 -12.06 -17.70 19.48
C ALA A 33 -11.08 -17.97 20.64
N ASP A 34 -9.84 -18.33 20.31
CA ASP A 34 -8.78 -18.65 21.28
C ASP A 34 -7.75 -17.54 21.48
N GLY A 35 -7.94 -16.35 20.86
CA GLY A 35 -7.00 -15.23 20.97
C GLY A 35 -6.90 -14.39 19.71
N LYS A 36 -5.76 -13.73 19.54
CA LYS A 36 -5.48 -12.89 18.36
C LYS A 36 -4.39 -13.52 17.52
N THR A 37 -4.65 -13.63 16.23
CA THR A 37 -3.65 -14.04 15.24
C THR A 37 -3.09 -12.83 14.53
N TYR A 38 -1.76 -12.77 14.41
CA TYR A 38 -1.02 -11.70 13.75
C TYR A 38 -0.41 -12.22 12.47
N ASN A 39 -0.74 -11.59 11.35
CA ASN A 39 -0.23 -11.98 10.04
C ASN A 39 0.35 -10.75 9.32
N VAL A 40 1.59 -10.88 8.83
CA VAL A 40 2.28 -9.83 8.07
C VAL A 40 2.45 -10.18 6.60
N THR A 41 1.99 -11.34 6.17
CA THR A 41 2.19 -11.86 4.81
C THR A 41 1.02 -11.68 3.88
N ASP A 42 -0.17 -11.37 4.39
CA ASP A 42 -1.37 -11.26 3.57
C ASP A 42 -1.40 -10.01 2.70
N ASN A 43 -0.67 -8.97 3.08
CA ASN A 43 -0.57 -7.70 2.35
C ASN A 43 0.89 -7.38 2.00
N ILE A 44 1.53 -8.26 1.25
CA ILE A 44 2.89 -8.02 0.75
C ILE A 44 2.85 -7.31 -0.59
N GLY A 45 3.72 -6.34 -0.76
CA GLY A 45 3.80 -5.62 -2.02
C GLY A 45 5.11 -4.87 -2.23
N VAL A 46 5.09 -4.09 -3.28
CA VAL A 46 6.21 -3.24 -3.66
C VAL A 46 5.72 -1.82 -3.91
N GLY A 47 6.52 -0.86 -3.49
CA GLY A 47 6.33 0.56 -3.77
C GLY A 47 7.49 1.11 -4.60
N TYR A 48 7.19 2.06 -5.44
CA TYR A 48 8.16 2.79 -6.24
C TYR A 48 8.05 4.29 -5.97
N GLN A 49 9.15 4.87 -5.53
CA GLN A 49 9.25 6.30 -5.27
C GLN A 49 9.46 7.06 -6.59
N ILE A 50 8.45 7.78 -7.05
CA ILE A 50 8.50 8.57 -8.30
C ILE A 50 9.34 9.82 -8.09
N ASN A 51 9.14 10.51 -6.96
CA ASN A 51 9.90 11.67 -6.54
C ASN A 51 9.91 11.75 -5.01
N GLU A 52 10.47 12.81 -4.45
CA GLU A 52 10.57 12.99 -2.98
C GLU A 52 9.24 12.93 -2.23
N SER A 53 8.15 13.25 -2.90
CA SER A 53 6.82 13.34 -2.30
C SER A 53 5.86 12.23 -2.71
N LEU A 54 6.04 11.60 -3.88
CA LEU A 54 5.07 10.66 -4.44
C LEU A 54 5.65 9.26 -4.58
N MET A 55 4.97 8.31 -3.97
CA MET A 55 5.19 6.87 -4.14
C MET A 55 3.94 6.21 -4.69
N VAL A 56 4.11 5.30 -5.63
CA VAL A 56 3.05 4.40 -6.09
C VAL A 56 3.42 2.97 -5.75
N GLY A 57 2.43 2.12 -5.55
CA GLY A 57 2.70 0.75 -5.18
C GLY A 57 1.56 -0.20 -5.48
N VAL A 58 1.86 -1.47 -5.37
CA VAL A 58 0.91 -2.55 -5.47
C VAL A 58 1.17 -3.54 -4.34
N THR A 59 0.11 -3.93 -3.65
CA THR A 59 0.15 -4.98 -2.64
C THR A 59 -0.84 -6.08 -2.99
N ARG A 60 -0.50 -7.29 -2.62
CA ARG A 60 -1.41 -8.42 -2.73
C ARG A 60 -2.21 -8.52 -1.43
N ASN A 61 -3.52 -8.57 -1.56
CA ASN A 61 -4.45 -8.72 -0.43
C ASN A 61 -5.18 -10.06 -0.57
N GLY A 62 -4.70 -11.07 0.13
CA GLY A 62 -5.23 -12.43 -0.01
C GLY A 62 -4.78 -13.13 -1.29
N GLU A 63 -5.54 -14.13 -1.75
CA GLU A 63 -5.10 -15.00 -2.84
C GLU A 63 -5.22 -14.37 -4.24
N GLU A 64 -6.26 -13.57 -4.48
CA GLU A 64 -6.58 -13.05 -5.81
C GLU A 64 -6.79 -11.54 -5.88
N ASN A 65 -6.72 -10.85 -4.74
CA ASN A 65 -6.98 -9.43 -4.67
C ASN A 65 -5.68 -8.61 -4.65
N TYR A 66 -5.72 -7.47 -5.31
CA TYR A 66 -4.59 -6.53 -5.37
C TYR A 66 -5.05 -5.15 -4.96
N ASN A 67 -4.18 -4.45 -4.25
CA ASN A 67 -4.37 -3.04 -3.92
C ASN A 67 -3.35 -2.21 -4.67
N PHE A 68 -3.83 -1.24 -5.42
CA PHE A 68 -2.99 -0.21 -6.01
C PHE A 68 -3.02 1.01 -5.09
N LEU A 69 -1.87 1.51 -4.72
CA LEU A 69 -1.78 2.63 -3.79
C LEU A 69 -0.95 3.77 -4.35
N GLY A 70 -1.38 4.98 -4.05
CA GLY A 70 -0.61 6.20 -4.19
C GLY A 70 -0.41 6.81 -2.80
N ARG A 71 0.82 7.16 -2.46
CA ARG A 71 1.18 7.79 -1.19
C ARG A 71 1.88 9.10 -1.45
N TYR A 72 1.35 10.17 -0.90
CA TYR A 72 1.92 11.50 -0.99
C TYR A 72 2.48 11.93 0.36
N SER A 73 3.78 12.18 0.41
CA SER A 73 4.47 12.66 1.61
C SER A 73 4.22 14.15 1.78
N LEU A 74 3.62 14.52 2.90
CA LEU A 74 3.32 15.92 3.23
C LEU A 74 4.55 16.58 3.85
N ASN A 75 4.86 16.27 5.09
CA ASN A 75 6.00 16.83 5.81
C ASN A 75 6.29 16.01 7.07
N ASN A 76 7.56 16.02 7.54
CA ASN A 76 7.94 15.41 8.82
C ASN A 76 7.54 13.93 9.00
N GLY A 77 7.51 13.15 7.93
CA GLY A 77 7.12 11.73 7.97
C GLY A 77 5.61 11.49 7.83
N ILE A 78 4.80 12.54 7.82
CA ILE A 78 3.35 12.44 7.58
C ILE A 78 3.08 12.26 6.09
N TRP A 79 2.15 11.37 5.77
CA TRP A 79 1.73 11.13 4.39
C TRP A 79 0.23 10.86 4.28
N ALA A 80 -0.31 11.17 3.11
CA ALA A 80 -1.66 10.79 2.72
C ALA A 80 -1.62 9.68 1.69
N THR A 81 -2.63 8.83 1.66
CA THR A 81 -2.71 7.72 0.70
C THR A 81 -4.09 7.61 0.09
N CYS A 82 -4.11 7.12 -1.15
CA CYS A 82 -5.30 6.66 -1.84
C CYS A 82 -5.06 5.21 -2.27
N ILE A 83 -5.99 4.33 -1.95
CA ILE A 83 -5.87 2.90 -2.20
C ILE A 83 -7.06 2.46 -3.05
N TYR A 84 -6.77 1.80 -4.17
CA TYR A 84 -7.76 1.14 -5.01
C TYR A 84 -7.70 -0.37 -4.80
N ASN A 85 -8.79 -0.93 -4.29
CA ASN A 85 -8.90 -2.37 -4.06
C ASN A 85 -9.41 -3.05 -5.33
N TYR A 86 -8.54 -3.77 -6.01
CA TYR A 86 -8.89 -4.54 -7.22
C TYR A 86 -9.25 -5.97 -6.85
N ALA A 87 -10.48 -6.35 -7.19
CA ALA A 87 -10.99 -7.72 -7.08
C ALA A 87 -11.62 -8.11 -8.42
N PRO A 88 -11.05 -9.11 -9.15
CA PRO A 88 -11.48 -9.43 -10.50
C PRO A 88 -12.93 -9.93 -10.60
N ASP A 89 -13.44 -10.57 -9.56
CA ASP A 89 -14.80 -11.15 -9.53
C ASP A 89 -15.85 -10.21 -8.91
N SER A 90 -15.48 -8.98 -8.59
CA SER A 90 -16.38 -8.01 -7.95
C SER A 90 -17.07 -7.12 -8.99
N GLU A 91 -18.38 -6.94 -8.85
CA GLU A 91 -19.20 -6.02 -9.64
C GLU A 91 -19.32 -4.62 -9.01
N ASP A 92 -18.56 -4.33 -7.96
CA ASP A 92 -18.59 -3.07 -7.24
C ASP A 92 -18.17 -1.88 -8.11
N GLU A 93 -18.78 -0.75 -7.88
CA GLU A 93 -18.41 0.50 -8.55
C GLU A 93 -17.04 1.01 -8.10
N LEU A 94 -16.42 1.91 -8.89
CA LEU A 94 -15.12 2.49 -8.58
C LEU A 94 -15.05 3.11 -7.17
N MET A 95 -16.09 3.81 -6.77
CA MET A 95 -16.16 4.47 -5.46
C MET A 95 -16.19 3.49 -4.29
N ASP A 96 -16.75 2.29 -4.49
CA ASP A 96 -16.79 1.23 -3.48
C ASP A 96 -15.41 0.64 -3.18
N ARG A 97 -14.47 0.81 -4.10
CA ARG A 97 -13.13 0.24 -4.06
C ARG A 97 -12.05 1.22 -3.64
N LEU A 98 -12.40 2.50 -3.49
CA LEU A 98 -11.47 3.54 -3.11
C LEU A 98 -11.45 3.74 -1.59
N ASN A 99 -10.25 3.75 -1.03
CA ASN A 99 -9.99 4.12 0.35
C ASN A 99 -8.99 5.27 0.38
N VAL A 100 -9.14 6.14 1.35
CA VAL A 100 -8.21 7.23 1.60
C VAL A 100 -7.69 7.13 3.03
N GLY A 101 -6.50 7.62 3.27
CA GLY A 101 -5.92 7.54 4.60
C GLY A 101 -4.78 8.49 4.84
N VAL A 102 -4.37 8.52 6.07
CA VAL A 102 -3.21 9.28 6.54
C VAL A 102 -2.35 8.38 7.41
N GLY A 103 -1.07 8.61 7.38
CA GLY A 103 -0.13 7.84 8.18
C GLY A 103 1.12 8.62 8.52
N TYR A 104 1.97 7.96 9.27
CA TYR A 104 3.23 8.48 9.71
C TYR A 104 4.32 7.40 9.57
N SER A 105 5.46 7.75 8.98
CA SER A 105 6.59 6.84 8.83
C SER A 105 7.63 7.08 9.90
N ILE A 106 7.89 6.05 10.70
CA ILE A 106 8.89 6.05 11.75
C ILE A 106 10.07 5.19 11.29
N LYS A 107 11.22 5.80 11.08
CA LYS A 107 12.44 5.06 10.77
C LYS A 107 12.94 4.36 12.03
N VAL A 108 13.00 3.02 11.98
CA VAL A 108 13.43 2.21 13.12
C VAL A 108 14.84 1.67 12.94
N TRP A 109 15.23 1.35 11.71
CA TRP A 109 16.57 0.84 11.42
C TRP A 109 16.89 0.95 9.92
N ARG A 110 18.02 1.52 9.57
CA ARG A 110 18.48 1.67 8.16
C ARG A 110 17.33 2.03 7.20
N GLY A 111 16.92 1.11 6.33
CA GLY A 111 15.79 1.28 5.39
C GLY A 111 14.42 0.87 5.94
N LEU A 112 14.37 0.32 7.18
CA LEU A 112 13.12 -0.17 7.77
C LEU A 112 12.34 0.96 8.44
N HIS A 113 11.07 1.07 8.08
CA HIS A 113 10.11 1.99 8.66
C HIS A 113 8.90 1.25 9.20
N VAL A 114 8.34 1.76 10.29
CA VAL A 114 7.02 1.38 10.80
C VAL A 114 6.06 2.50 10.43
N ASP A 115 4.97 2.14 9.78
CA ASP A 115 4.03 3.06 9.14
C ASP A 115 2.62 2.92 9.78
N PRO A 116 2.40 3.41 11.02
CA PRO A 116 1.04 3.46 11.57
C PRO A 116 0.18 4.37 10.68
N ASN A 117 -1.03 3.92 10.38
CA ASN A 117 -1.91 4.64 9.49
C ASN A 117 -3.39 4.37 9.80
N TYR A 118 -4.22 5.31 9.39
CA TYR A 118 -5.66 5.21 9.46
C TYR A 118 -6.23 5.38 8.06
N THR A 119 -7.04 4.41 7.63
CA THR A 119 -7.69 4.42 6.32
C THR A 119 -9.20 4.31 6.48
N MET A 120 -9.94 4.92 5.58
CA MET A 120 -11.39 4.83 5.51
C MET A 120 -11.85 4.67 4.07
N PRO A 121 -12.98 3.96 3.83
CA PRO A 121 -13.59 3.90 2.52
C PRO A 121 -14.08 5.28 2.09
N LEU A 122 -13.98 5.59 0.80
CA LEU A 122 -14.46 6.86 0.26
C LEU A 122 -16.00 6.89 0.19
N LYS A 123 -16.63 5.74 -0.02
CA LYS A 123 -18.08 5.59 0.00
C LYS A 123 -18.63 5.55 1.43
N GLU A 124 -19.73 6.25 1.66
CA GLU A 124 -20.47 6.19 2.91
C GLU A 124 -21.30 4.91 3.00
N ASP A 125 -21.46 4.39 4.21
CA ASP A 125 -22.36 3.29 4.50
C ASP A 125 -23.83 3.73 4.31
N GLU A 126 -24.76 2.77 4.31
CA GLU A 126 -26.21 3.03 4.21
C GLU A 126 -26.73 3.96 5.32
N ASP A 127 -26.05 3.99 6.46
CA ASP A 127 -26.36 4.87 7.60
C ASP A 127 -25.67 6.25 7.52
N GLY A 128 -24.96 6.56 6.41
CA GLY A 128 -24.26 7.83 6.21
C GLY A 128 -22.91 7.92 6.93
N GLY A 129 -22.41 6.84 7.52
CA GLY A 129 -21.12 6.74 8.19
C GLY A 129 -20.02 6.22 7.29
N ARG A 130 -18.76 6.37 7.73
CA ARG A 130 -17.59 5.73 7.14
C ARG A 130 -16.81 5.01 8.23
N GLU A 131 -16.75 3.70 8.14
CA GLU A 131 -16.01 2.88 9.09
C GLU A 131 -14.55 2.79 8.67
N GLY A 132 -13.69 3.50 9.38
CA GLY A 132 -12.24 3.49 9.15
C GLY A 132 -11.53 2.40 9.94
N SER A 133 -10.29 2.12 9.55
CA SER A 133 -9.43 1.13 10.19
C SER A 133 -8.07 1.72 10.53
N PHE A 134 -7.58 1.40 11.72
CA PHE A 134 -6.21 1.66 12.11
C PHE A 134 -5.33 0.46 11.72
N ASN A 135 -4.24 0.74 11.02
CA ASN A 135 -3.33 -0.30 10.54
C ASN A 135 -1.89 0.04 10.93
N ILE A 136 -1.07 -0.99 11.04
CA ILE A 136 0.37 -0.85 11.18
C ILE A 136 1.03 -1.46 9.95
N GLY A 137 1.59 -0.61 9.12
CA GLY A 137 2.38 -1.01 7.97
C GLY A 137 3.86 -1.09 8.29
N PHE A 138 4.59 -1.79 7.45
CA PHE A 138 6.05 -1.82 7.45
C PHE A 138 6.53 -1.57 6.04
N SER A 139 7.56 -0.75 5.91
CA SER A 139 8.21 -0.53 4.63
C SER A 139 9.72 -0.64 4.77
N TYR A 140 10.34 -1.25 3.77
CA TYR A 140 11.79 -1.37 3.69
C TYR A 140 12.28 -0.78 2.38
N LYS A 141 13.07 0.28 2.45
CA LYS A 141 13.71 0.89 1.29
C LYS A 141 14.96 0.09 0.91
N LEU A 142 14.93 -0.41 -0.30
CA LEU A 142 16.04 -1.16 -0.89
C LEU A 142 17.18 -0.27 -1.32
#